data_f328b90b887af542675ad5941b21cfac
#
_entry.id   f328b90b887af542675ad5941b21cfac
#
_cell.length_a   1.000
_cell.length_b   1.000
_cell.length_c   1.000
_cell.angle_alpha   90.00
_cell.angle_beta   90.00
_cell.angle_gamma   90.00
#
_symmetry.space_group_name_H-M   'P 1'
#
loop_
_entity.id
_entity.type
_entity.pdbx_description
1 polymer ?
#
loop_
_entity_poly.entity_id
_entity_poly.type
_entity_poly.pdbx_seq_one_letter_code
_entity_poly.pdbx_strand_id
1 'polypeptide(L)'
;MEAKTTFRRLQGGFARTTAASPYNRSGALRTAFGGVVAMIYRRAAACAPQSASFKAHAMDYRLDSPKLLLDFLSYHETIKAHSQRTVDEYYLDMRNFFRYMKQIRDPALADEPLDAIDIRDIDLPFLRTITLTDIYGYMTYLSRERVQHQHSENSNKGLNAASRARKLATIRSFFNYICNKRHLLEDNPCKDVDTPKQMKALPRYLTLNESISLLDAVDGPNRERDYCILTLFLNCGLRISELIGLDITDMQDDALRVLGKGNKVRVVYMNQACKDALSRYLAVRRPITGKDHNALFLSGQNKRISRSMVHALVKKHLSAAGLDSEKYSSHKLRHTAATLMLQNGVDVKAVQEVLGHEHLNTTEIYTHIDNEALRVAAKANPLSHVTMKGKIDEKNPEE
;
A
#
# COMPACT_ATOMS: atom_id res chain seq x y z
N MET A 1 -45.81 -39.25 -21.86
CA MET A 1 -46.89 -38.28 -22.15
C MET A 1 -46.21 -36.93 -22.12
N GLU A 2 -45.61 -36.45 -23.27
CA GLU A 2 -46.22 -35.63 -24.33
C GLU A 2 -46.89 -34.36 -23.78
N ALA A 3 -46.61 -33.14 -24.18
CA ALA A 3 -46.30 -32.56 -25.50
C ALA A 3 -45.63 -31.18 -25.29
N LYS A 4 -44.64 -30.77 -25.97
CA LYS A 4 -44.48 -30.06 -27.25
C LYS A 4 -45.57 -29.04 -27.58
N THR A 5 -45.17 -27.76 -27.81
CA THR A 5 -45.54 -26.85 -28.93
C THR A 5 -44.97 -25.44 -28.64
N THR A 6 -43.98 -24.91 -29.30
CA THR A 6 -43.84 -24.15 -30.56
C THR A 6 -44.87 -23.02 -30.78
N PHE A 7 -44.41 -21.73 -30.89
CA PHE A 7 -44.79 -20.77 -31.97
C PHE A 7 -44.05 -19.44 -31.81
N ARG A 8 -43.20 -19.05 -32.72
CA ARG A 8 -43.22 -18.13 -33.87
C ARG A 8 -43.23 -16.62 -33.60
N ARG A 9 -42.15 -16.05 -34.13
CA ARG A 9 -41.98 -14.70 -34.74
C ARG A 9 -43.18 -13.80 -34.92
N LEU A 10 -42.94 -12.49 -34.64
CA LEU A 10 -43.38 -11.40 -35.51
C LEU A 10 -42.38 -10.25 -35.50
N GLN A 11 -41.97 -9.88 -36.70
CA GLN A 11 -41.23 -8.66 -37.06
C GLN A 11 -42.21 -7.51 -37.14
N GLY A 12 -41.75 -6.31 -36.81
CA GLY A 12 -42.48 -5.07 -37.07
C GLY A 12 -41.60 -3.87 -36.78
N GLY A 13 -41.04 -3.30 -37.83
CA GLY A 13 -40.29 -2.06 -37.79
C GLY A 13 -41.22 -0.85 -37.76
N PHE A 14 -40.75 0.24 -37.20
CA PHE A 14 -41.21 1.58 -37.55
C PHE A 14 -40.09 2.61 -37.51
N ALA A 15 -40.16 3.50 -38.46
CA ALA A 15 -39.15 4.44 -38.89
C ALA A 15 -39.20 5.77 -38.11
N ARG A 16 -38.03 6.39 -38.06
CA ARG A 16 -37.67 7.83 -38.10
C ARG A 16 -38.70 8.87 -37.61
N THR A 17 -38.26 9.71 -36.70
CA THR A 17 -38.34 11.18 -36.93
C THR A 17 -37.22 11.89 -36.20
N THR A 18 -36.59 12.78 -36.90
CA THR A 18 -35.55 13.75 -36.58
C THR A 18 -36.10 14.92 -35.78
N ALA A 19 -35.41 15.34 -34.72
CA ALA A 19 -35.45 16.74 -34.28
C ALA A 19 -34.09 17.15 -33.79
N ALA A 20 -33.49 18.08 -34.54
CA ALA A 20 -32.24 18.77 -34.21
C ALA A 20 -32.50 19.90 -33.22
N SER A 21 -31.61 20.11 -32.28
CA SER A 21 -31.45 21.41 -31.61
C SER A 21 -30.00 21.59 -31.18
N PRO A 22 -29.48 22.82 -31.26
CA PRO A 22 -28.09 23.12 -31.42
C PRO A 22 -27.49 23.62 -30.09
N TYR A 23 -26.36 23.00 -29.65
CA TYR A 23 -25.38 23.69 -28.83
C TYR A 23 -24.01 23.06 -29.11
N ASN A 24 -23.27 23.69 -29.98
CA ASN A 24 -21.93 23.30 -30.32
C ASN A 24 -20.99 24.49 -30.01
N ARG A 25 -20.17 24.40 -28.96
CA ARG A 25 -18.87 25.08 -28.81
C ARG A 25 -18.21 24.69 -27.48
N SER A 26 -17.60 23.50 -27.43
CA SER A 26 -16.48 23.19 -26.52
C SER A 26 -15.76 21.91 -26.98
N GLY A 27 -15.53 21.80 -28.29
CA GLY A 27 -15.06 20.58 -28.93
C GLY A 27 -13.55 20.37 -29.01
N ALA A 28 -12.71 21.31 -28.58
CA ALA A 28 -11.26 21.23 -28.90
C ALA A 28 -10.38 20.63 -27.79
N LEU A 29 -10.83 20.58 -26.54
CA LEU A 29 -10.01 20.04 -25.43
C LEU A 29 -10.38 18.58 -25.06
N ARG A 30 -11.52 18.06 -25.49
CA ARG A 30 -11.91 16.65 -25.28
C ARG A 30 -11.15 15.65 -26.16
N THR A 31 -10.55 16.09 -27.25
CA THR A 31 -9.94 15.19 -28.24
C THR A 31 -8.50 14.77 -27.92
N ALA A 32 -7.74 15.54 -27.14
CA ALA A 32 -6.35 15.20 -26.86
C ALA A 32 -6.20 14.06 -25.84
N PHE A 33 -7.00 14.04 -24.78
CA PHE A 33 -6.91 13.00 -23.75
C PHE A 33 -7.58 11.69 -24.23
N GLY A 34 -8.71 11.76 -24.89
CA GLY A 34 -9.41 10.60 -25.45
C GLY A 34 -8.65 9.94 -26.62
N GLY A 35 -7.89 10.72 -27.40
CA GLY A 35 -7.14 10.19 -28.55
C GLY A 35 -5.93 9.33 -28.13
N VAL A 36 -5.16 9.78 -27.16
CA VAL A 36 -3.97 9.04 -26.66
C VAL A 36 -4.40 7.78 -25.92
N VAL A 37 -5.42 7.86 -25.07
CA VAL A 37 -5.98 6.72 -24.36
C VAL A 37 -6.62 5.72 -25.33
N ALA A 38 -7.40 6.18 -26.31
CA ALA A 38 -8.02 5.31 -27.33
C ALA A 38 -7.00 4.62 -28.24
N MET A 39 -5.88 5.27 -28.55
CA MET A 39 -4.81 4.65 -29.36
C MET A 39 -4.05 3.57 -28.58
N ILE A 40 -3.88 3.75 -27.27
CA ILE A 40 -3.30 2.75 -26.36
C ILE A 40 -4.29 1.58 -26.14
N TYR A 41 -5.59 1.87 -25.97
CA TYR A 41 -6.64 0.85 -25.83
C TYR A 41 -6.80 -0.05 -27.05
N ARG A 42 -6.73 0.49 -28.27
CA ARG A 42 -6.83 -0.32 -29.51
C ARG A 42 -5.66 -1.29 -29.69
N ARG A 43 -4.47 -0.99 -29.12
CA ARG A 43 -3.33 -1.90 -29.14
C ARG A 43 -3.31 -2.93 -28.01
N ALA A 44 -3.96 -2.61 -26.86
CA ALA A 44 -4.05 -3.50 -25.71
C ALA A 44 -5.16 -4.57 -25.84
N ALA A 45 -6.22 -4.32 -26.64
CA ALA A 45 -7.37 -5.21 -26.79
C ALA A 45 -7.10 -6.46 -27.63
N ALA A 46 -5.91 -6.60 -28.24
CA ALA A 46 -5.56 -7.73 -29.10
C ALA A 46 -4.93 -8.93 -28.37
N CYS A 47 -4.79 -8.89 -27.04
CA CYS A 47 -4.22 -10.01 -26.28
C CYS A 47 -5.10 -10.36 -25.08
N ALA A 48 -5.72 -11.53 -25.11
CA ALA A 48 -6.55 -12.06 -24.02
C ALA A 48 -5.70 -12.38 -22.77
N PRO A 49 -6.23 -12.19 -21.55
CA PRO A 49 -5.44 -12.34 -20.34
C PRO A 49 -5.30 -13.80 -19.90
N GLN A 50 -4.08 -14.29 -19.80
CA GLN A 50 -3.77 -15.44 -18.95
C GLN A 50 -3.26 -14.93 -17.61
N SER A 51 -4.04 -15.14 -16.58
CA SER A 51 -3.70 -14.84 -15.19
C SER A 51 -2.56 -15.73 -14.71
N ALA A 52 -1.34 -15.21 -14.64
CA ALA A 52 -0.22 -15.87 -14.00
C ALA A 52 0.08 -15.16 -12.67
N SER A 53 -0.31 -15.80 -11.56
CA SER A 53 -0.03 -15.37 -10.20
C SER A 53 1.47 -15.24 -9.94
N PHE A 54 1.89 -14.12 -9.37
CA PHE A 54 3.18 -13.95 -8.73
C PHE A 54 3.19 -14.84 -7.47
N LYS A 55 3.74 -16.04 -7.57
CA LYS A 55 4.20 -16.75 -6.37
C LYS A 55 5.51 -16.08 -5.94
N ALA A 56 5.45 -15.06 -5.07
CA ALA A 56 6.55 -14.85 -4.14
C ALA A 56 6.80 -16.22 -3.48
N HIS A 57 8.06 -16.62 -3.32
CA HIS A 57 8.41 -17.83 -2.59
C HIS A 57 7.74 -17.71 -1.21
N ALA A 58 6.64 -18.42 -1.02
CA ALA A 58 6.02 -18.54 0.28
C ALA A 58 7.03 -19.27 1.17
N MET A 59 7.34 -18.71 2.35
CA MET A 59 8.14 -19.41 3.34
C MET A 59 7.46 -20.76 3.63
N ASP A 60 8.20 -21.85 3.52
CA ASP A 60 7.69 -23.14 3.94
C ASP A 60 7.91 -23.30 5.45
N TYR A 61 6.91 -22.87 6.21
CA TYR A 61 6.96 -22.96 7.69
C TYR A 61 7.02 -24.38 8.24
N ARG A 62 6.71 -25.40 7.40
CA ARG A 62 6.64 -26.81 7.82
C ARG A 62 8.01 -27.37 8.11
N LEU A 63 9.06 -26.78 7.56
CA LEU A 63 10.42 -27.28 7.67
C LEU A 63 11.03 -27.05 9.05
N ASP A 64 10.66 -25.97 9.73
CA ASP A 64 11.33 -25.54 10.97
C ASP A 64 10.36 -25.02 12.06
N SER A 65 9.07 -25.34 11.97
CA SER A 65 8.08 -24.89 12.95
C SER A 65 7.50 -26.02 13.79
N PRO A 66 7.29 -25.79 15.08
CA PRO A 66 6.52 -26.70 15.91
C PRO A 66 5.04 -26.70 15.51
N LYS A 67 4.36 -27.84 15.76
CA LYS A 67 2.97 -28.03 15.38
C LYS A 67 2.03 -26.93 15.89
N LEU A 68 2.21 -26.50 17.13
CA LEU A 68 1.39 -25.42 17.73
C LEU A 68 1.53 -24.08 17.01
N LEU A 69 2.72 -23.77 16.48
CA LEU A 69 2.94 -22.57 15.66
C LEU A 69 2.30 -22.73 14.29
N LEU A 70 2.41 -23.90 13.65
CA LEU A 70 1.75 -24.17 12.36
C LEU A 70 0.22 -24.02 12.47
N ASP A 71 -0.38 -24.56 13.52
CA ASP A 71 -1.82 -24.42 13.78
C ASP A 71 -2.24 -22.95 13.93
N PHE A 72 -1.44 -22.15 14.65
CA PHE A 72 -1.65 -20.71 14.81
C PHE A 72 -1.55 -19.95 13.49
N LEU A 73 -0.52 -20.21 12.68
CA LEU A 73 -0.31 -19.57 11.38
C LEU A 73 -1.47 -19.93 10.43
N SER A 74 -1.86 -21.20 10.35
CA SER A 74 -3.00 -21.66 9.55
C SER A 74 -4.31 -20.99 9.99
N TYR A 75 -4.54 -20.84 11.30
CA TYR A 75 -5.71 -20.12 11.82
C TYR A 75 -5.74 -18.65 11.31
N HIS A 76 -4.60 -17.98 11.34
CA HIS A 76 -4.53 -16.59 10.87
C HIS A 76 -4.65 -16.46 9.35
N GLU A 77 -4.13 -17.41 8.60
CA GLU A 77 -4.25 -17.47 7.15
C GLU A 77 -5.68 -17.78 6.70
N THR A 78 -6.24 -18.88 7.21
CA THR A 78 -7.49 -19.44 6.67
C THR A 78 -8.74 -18.87 7.33
N ILE A 79 -8.74 -18.67 8.66
CA ILE A 79 -9.92 -18.21 9.40
C ILE A 79 -9.95 -16.70 9.54
N LYS A 80 -8.78 -16.08 9.82
CA LYS A 80 -8.69 -14.61 9.94
C LYS A 80 -8.45 -13.91 8.60
N ALA A 81 -8.19 -14.66 7.54
CA ALA A 81 -7.90 -14.16 6.20
C ALA A 81 -6.82 -13.07 6.19
N HIS A 82 -5.82 -13.20 7.05
CA HIS A 82 -4.68 -12.29 7.06
C HIS A 82 -3.86 -12.48 5.77
N SER A 83 -3.21 -11.39 5.31
CA SER A 83 -2.33 -11.47 4.16
C SER A 83 -1.14 -12.39 4.45
N GLN A 84 -0.62 -13.08 3.42
CA GLN A 84 0.59 -13.91 3.51
C GLN A 84 1.72 -13.18 4.25
N ARG A 85 1.95 -11.92 3.92
CA ARG A 85 2.96 -11.10 4.59
C ARG A 85 2.75 -10.96 6.10
N THR A 86 1.50 -10.87 6.57
CA THR A 86 1.19 -10.81 8.00
C THR A 86 1.51 -12.13 8.68
N VAL A 87 1.20 -13.23 8.01
CA VAL A 87 1.50 -14.59 8.49
C VAL A 87 3.02 -14.81 8.54
N ASP A 88 3.75 -14.38 7.49
CA ASP A 88 5.22 -14.40 7.45
C ASP A 88 5.84 -13.63 8.62
N GLU A 89 5.34 -12.43 8.92
CA GLU A 89 5.82 -11.62 10.05
C GLU A 89 5.52 -12.30 11.40
N TYR A 90 4.34 -12.94 11.55
CA TYR A 90 4.00 -13.70 12.75
C TYR A 90 4.95 -14.89 12.95
N TYR A 91 5.23 -15.63 11.88
CA TYR A 91 6.18 -16.73 11.91
C TYR A 91 7.58 -16.24 12.36
N LEU A 92 8.11 -15.20 11.71
CA LEU A 92 9.42 -14.65 12.03
C LEU A 92 9.53 -14.14 13.47
N ASP A 93 8.48 -13.51 13.97
CA ASP A 93 8.43 -13.02 15.35
C ASP A 93 8.42 -14.18 16.35
N MET A 94 7.56 -15.19 16.13
CA MET A 94 7.43 -16.35 17.02
C MET A 94 8.68 -17.24 16.96
N ARG A 95 9.28 -17.44 15.78
CA ARG A 95 10.53 -18.16 15.62
C ARG A 95 11.63 -17.54 16.47
N ASN A 96 11.80 -16.22 16.37
CA ASN A 96 12.81 -15.51 17.15
C ASN A 96 12.53 -15.56 18.66
N PHE A 97 11.28 -15.50 19.07
CA PHE A 97 10.89 -15.63 20.46
C PHE A 97 11.19 -17.03 21.01
N PHE A 98 10.83 -18.07 20.28
CA PHE A 98 11.07 -19.45 20.69
C PHE A 98 12.58 -19.78 20.75
N ARG A 99 13.36 -19.33 19.81
CA ARG A 99 14.81 -19.47 19.83
C ARG A 99 15.44 -18.84 21.07
N TYR A 100 15.02 -17.63 21.40
CA TYR A 100 15.47 -16.96 22.61
C TYR A 100 15.05 -17.74 23.89
N MET A 101 13.81 -18.23 23.93
CA MET A 101 13.31 -19.01 25.07
C MET A 101 14.10 -20.32 25.25
N LYS A 102 14.48 -20.98 24.18
CA LYS A 102 15.35 -22.18 24.26
C LYS A 102 16.75 -21.82 24.74
N GLN A 103 17.33 -20.78 24.17
CA GLN A 103 18.70 -20.35 24.53
C GLN A 103 18.85 -20.04 26.02
N ILE A 104 17.89 -19.34 26.62
CA ILE A 104 17.98 -19.01 28.07
C ILE A 104 17.71 -20.20 28.99
N ARG A 105 17.13 -21.30 28.49
CA ARG A 105 16.80 -22.50 29.27
C ARG A 105 17.79 -23.64 29.14
N ASP A 106 18.49 -23.70 28.03
CA ASP A 106 19.46 -24.74 27.74
C ASP A 106 20.87 -24.16 27.75
N PRO A 107 21.66 -24.44 28.78
CA PRO A 107 23.05 -23.98 28.86
C PRO A 107 23.94 -24.41 27.66
N ALA A 108 23.58 -25.54 27.01
CA ALA A 108 24.31 -26.02 25.83
C ALA A 108 24.08 -25.08 24.62
N LEU A 109 23.01 -24.28 24.61
CA LEU A 109 22.72 -23.33 23.54
C LEU A 109 23.16 -21.90 23.85
N ALA A 110 23.77 -21.64 24.99
CA ALA A 110 24.11 -20.29 25.45
C ALA A 110 24.98 -19.53 24.44
N ASP A 111 25.95 -20.21 23.83
CA ASP A 111 26.90 -19.63 22.86
C ASP A 111 26.47 -19.84 21.39
N GLU A 112 25.37 -20.55 21.14
CA GLU A 112 24.87 -20.80 19.79
C GLU A 112 24.24 -19.54 19.20
N PRO A 113 24.49 -19.24 17.91
CA PRO A 113 23.77 -18.18 17.22
C PRO A 113 22.26 -18.45 17.23
N LEU A 114 21.44 -17.43 17.57
CA LEU A 114 19.98 -17.58 17.65
C LEU A 114 19.35 -18.15 16.37
N ASP A 115 19.92 -17.86 15.21
CA ASP A 115 19.43 -18.33 13.91
C ASP A 115 19.75 -19.82 13.64
N ALA A 116 20.68 -20.41 14.39
CA ALA A 116 21.00 -21.84 14.33
C ALA A 116 20.10 -22.71 15.21
N ILE A 117 19.42 -22.13 16.21
CA ILE A 117 18.62 -22.89 17.19
C ILE A 117 17.36 -23.44 16.53
N ASP A 118 17.21 -24.78 16.60
CA ASP A 118 16.00 -25.49 16.15
C ASP A 118 14.84 -25.27 17.13
N ILE A 119 13.63 -25.09 16.60
CA ILE A 119 12.41 -24.87 17.40
C ILE A 119 11.34 -25.94 17.18
N ARG A 120 11.59 -26.97 16.36
CA ARG A 120 10.60 -27.99 15.97
C ARG A 120 10.09 -28.82 17.13
N ASP A 121 10.89 -28.98 18.14
CA ASP A 121 10.64 -29.75 19.36
C ASP A 121 9.83 -29.00 20.43
N ILE A 122 9.51 -27.72 20.20
CA ILE A 122 8.70 -26.93 21.14
C ILE A 122 7.27 -27.49 21.20
N ASP A 123 6.93 -27.95 22.37
CA ASP A 123 5.66 -28.59 22.68
C ASP A 123 4.87 -27.84 23.76
N LEU A 124 3.75 -28.41 24.18
CA LEU A 124 2.91 -27.81 25.22
C LEU A 124 3.58 -27.78 26.61
N PRO A 125 4.27 -28.84 27.09
CA PRO A 125 5.11 -28.75 28.27
C PRO A 125 6.10 -27.58 28.26
N PHE A 126 6.81 -27.35 27.15
CA PHE A 126 7.71 -26.20 27.02
C PHE A 126 6.95 -24.87 27.14
N LEU A 127 5.80 -24.73 26.48
CA LEU A 127 5.02 -23.49 26.57
C LEU A 127 4.52 -23.20 28.00
N ARG A 128 4.24 -24.21 28.81
CA ARG A 128 3.85 -24.07 30.23
C ARG A 128 4.97 -23.49 31.10
N THR A 129 6.22 -23.62 30.71
CA THR A 129 7.36 -23.07 31.45
C THR A 129 7.56 -21.57 31.23
N ILE A 130 6.90 -20.99 30.22
CA ILE A 130 7.09 -19.59 29.86
C ILE A 130 6.30 -18.70 30.82
N THR A 131 7.01 -17.81 31.49
CA THR A 131 6.45 -16.90 32.49
C THR A 131 6.44 -15.44 32.02
N LEU A 132 5.76 -14.60 32.78
CA LEU A 132 5.79 -13.13 32.59
C LEU A 132 7.23 -12.57 32.62
N THR A 133 8.06 -13.11 33.54
CA THR A 133 9.48 -12.70 33.67
C THR A 133 10.29 -13.01 32.41
N ASP A 134 10.04 -14.16 31.77
CA ASP A 134 10.69 -14.51 30.50
C ASP A 134 10.33 -13.56 29.37
N ILE A 135 9.08 -13.12 29.34
CA ILE A 135 8.64 -12.15 28.34
C ILE A 135 9.33 -10.80 28.55
N TYR A 136 9.46 -10.34 29.82
CA TYR A 136 10.22 -9.14 30.13
C TYR A 136 11.71 -9.29 29.78
N GLY A 137 12.31 -10.46 30.03
CA GLY A 137 13.67 -10.80 29.59
C GLY A 137 13.83 -10.66 28.10
N TYR A 138 12.91 -11.25 27.31
CA TYR A 138 12.90 -11.10 25.86
C TYR A 138 12.77 -9.65 25.39
N MET A 139 11.88 -8.88 26.02
CA MET A 139 11.72 -7.45 25.70
C MET A 139 12.99 -6.64 26.01
N THR A 140 13.72 -7.02 27.05
CA THR A 140 15.02 -6.42 27.40
C THR A 140 16.07 -6.77 26.37
N TYR A 141 16.19 -8.06 25.98
CA TYR A 141 17.04 -8.51 24.89
C TYR A 141 16.75 -7.74 23.59
N LEU A 142 15.48 -7.63 23.19
CA LEU A 142 15.10 -6.87 22.01
C LEU A 142 15.49 -5.39 22.10
N SER A 143 15.52 -4.82 23.31
CA SER A 143 15.84 -3.42 23.53
C SER A 143 17.32 -3.08 23.48
N ARG A 144 18.17 -4.00 23.90
CA ARG A 144 19.58 -3.71 24.18
C ARG A 144 20.57 -4.51 23.35
N GLU A 145 20.25 -5.77 23.06
CA GLU A 145 21.22 -6.73 22.55
C GLU A 145 21.00 -7.12 21.10
N ARG A 146 19.72 -7.17 20.67
CA ARG A 146 19.40 -7.60 19.32
C ARG A 146 20.04 -6.71 18.28
N VAL A 147 20.92 -7.31 17.45
CA VAL A 147 21.55 -6.63 16.32
C VAL A 147 20.52 -6.42 15.21
N GLN A 148 20.40 -5.18 14.73
CA GLN A 148 19.62 -4.84 13.54
C GLN A 148 20.51 -5.00 12.31
N HIS A 149 20.00 -5.65 11.26
CA HIS A 149 20.74 -5.81 10.00
C HIS A 149 22.14 -6.41 10.14
N GLN A 150 22.23 -7.68 10.57
CA GLN A 150 23.48 -8.42 10.78
C GLN A 150 24.52 -8.33 9.64
N HIS A 151 24.07 -7.96 8.42
CA HIS A 151 24.94 -7.84 7.24
C HIS A 151 25.17 -6.38 6.79
N SER A 152 24.88 -5.39 7.64
CA SER A 152 25.10 -3.97 7.35
C SER A 152 26.22 -3.42 8.22
N GLU A 153 27.13 -2.63 7.62
CA GLU A 153 28.21 -1.92 8.34
C GLU A 153 27.69 -0.97 9.44
N ASN A 154 26.42 -0.57 9.36
CA ASN A 154 25.70 0.27 10.35
C ASN A 154 24.72 -0.55 11.20
N SER A 155 25.17 -1.66 11.80
CA SER A 155 24.33 -2.46 12.68
C SER A 155 24.12 -1.76 14.03
N ASN A 156 22.94 -1.14 14.21
CA ASN A 156 22.53 -0.62 15.51
C ASN A 156 22.04 -1.75 16.41
N LYS A 157 22.46 -1.74 17.68
CA LYS A 157 21.93 -2.64 18.71
C LYS A 157 20.59 -2.11 19.25
N GLY A 158 19.69 -3.02 19.53
CA GLY A 158 18.37 -2.73 20.11
C GLY A 158 17.30 -2.27 19.10
N LEU A 159 16.08 -2.71 19.31
CA LEU A 159 14.90 -2.31 18.53
C LEU A 159 14.21 -1.09 19.15
N ASN A 160 13.64 -0.22 18.32
CA ASN A 160 12.80 0.88 18.79
C ASN A 160 11.49 0.37 19.45
N ALA A 161 10.82 1.25 20.23
CA ALA A 161 9.62 0.89 20.97
C ALA A 161 8.47 0.37 20.06
N ALA A 162 8.31 0.92 18.85
CA ALA A 162 7.27 0.48 17.91
C ALA A 162 7.51 -0.95 17.41
N SER A 163 8.76 -1.30 17.06
CA SER A 163 9.15 -2.64 16.64
C SER A 163 8.99 -3.66 17.78
N ARG A 164 9.34 -3.28 19.00
CA ARG A 164 9.13 -4.12 20.19
C ARG A 164 7.64 -4.34 20.48
N ALA A 165 6.84 -3.29 20.41
CA ALA A 165 5.38 -3.38 20.60
C ALA A 165 4.72 -4.29 19.56
N ARG A 166 5.16 -4.24 18.30
CA ARG A 166 4.67 -5.15 17.24
C ARG A 166 4.99 -6.60 17.55
N LYS A 167 6.23 -6.90 17.96
CA LYS A 167 6.63 -8.27 18.32
C LYS A 167 5.87 -8.79 19.54
N LEU A 168 5.69 -7.95 20.55
CA LEU A 168 4.85 -8.29 21.70
C LEU A 168 3.39 -8.58 21.30
N ALA A 169 2.83 -7.83 20.35
CA ALA A 169 1.48 -8.07 19.83
C ALA A 169 1.37 -9.46 19.17
N THR A 170 2.39 -9.90 18.44
CA THR A 170 2.45 -11.25 17.87
C THR A 170 2.46 -12.32 18.98
N ILE A 171 3.31 -12.17 20.00
CA ILE A 171 3.41 -13.11 21.13
C ILE A 171 2.07 -13.17 21.87
N ARG A 172 1.44 -12.04 22.15
CA ARG A 172 0.10 -11.98 22.75
C ARG A 172 -0.94 -12.70 21.89
N SER A 173 -0.92 -12.48 20.57
CA SER A 173 -1.84 -13.15 19.65
C SER A 173 -1.68 -14.66 19.70
N PHE A 174 -0.45 -15.16 19.78
CA PHE A 174 -0.14 -16.58 19.89
C PHE A 174 -0.68 -17.17 21.21
N PHE A 175 -0.32 -16.57 22.36
CA PHE A 175 -0.81 -17.09 23.65
C PHE A 175 -2.32 -16.95 23.81
N ASN A 176 -2.93 -15.88 23.30
CA ASN A 176 -4.39 -15.77 23.25
C ASN A 176 -5.03 -16.89 22.40
N TYR A 177 -4.40 -17.28 21.30
CA TYR A 177 -4.86 -18.41 20.49
C TYR A 177 -4.76 -19.72 21.29
N ILE A 178 -3.62 -19.99 21.93
CA ILE A 178 -3.39 -21.23 22.71
C ILE A 178 -4.34 -21.32 23.92
N CYS A 179 -4.51 -20.22 24.69
CA CYS A 179 -5.35 -20.20 25.91
C CYS A 179 -6.84 -20.12 25.57
N ASN A 180 -7.25 -19.14 24.74
CA ASN A 180 -8.66 -18.78 24.61
C ASN A 180 -9.37 -19.44 23.41
N LYS A 181 -8.62 -19.98 22.44
CA LYS A 181 -9.20 -20.66 21.26
C LYS A 181 -8.99 -22.16 21.30
N ARG A 182 -7.80 -22.60 21.74
CA ARG A 182 -7.46 -24.02 21.81
C ARG A 182 -7.63 -24.59 23.21
N HIS A 183 -7.75 -23.75 24.24
CA HIS A 183 -7.88 -24.15 25.66
C HIS A 183 -6.81 -25.15 26.11
N LEU A 184 -5.56 -24.97 25.64
CA LEU A 184 -4.43 -25.83 25.92
C LEU A 184 -3.60 -25.35 27.12
N LEU A 185 -3.67 -24.08 27.46
CA LEU A 185 -3.07 -23.47 28.64
C LEU A 185 -4.14 -22.75 29.45
N GLU A 186 -4.06 -22.90 30.78
CA GLU A 186 -4.96 -22.22 31.71
C GLU A 186 -4.56 -20.74 31.89
N ASP A 187 -3.26 -20.51 32.09
CA ASP A 187 -2.71 -19.18 32.29
C ASP A 187 -2.06 -18.61 31.03
N ASN A 188 -2.34 -17.34 30.77
CA ASN A 188 -1.74 -16.60 29.66
C ASN A 188 -0.57 -15.74 30.19
N PRO A 189 0.70 -16.07 29.89
CA PRO A 189 1.86 -15.33 30.40
C PRO A 189 1.95 -13.89 29.88
N CYS A 190 1.15 -13.55 28.85
CA CYS A 190 1.09 -12.21 28.28
C CYS A 190 -0.03 -11.34 28.85
N LYS A 191 -0.88 -11.86 29.78
CA LYS A 191 -2.08 -11.18 30.27
C LYS A 191 -1.75 -9.79 30.83
N ASP A 192 -0.73 -9.72 31.66
CA ASP A 192 -0.38 -8.54 32.45
C ASP A 192 0.87 -7.79 31.89
N VAL A 193 1.31 -8.12 30.69
CA VAL A 193 2.46 -7.45 30.06
C VAL A 193 2.02 -6.09 29.52
N ASP A 194 2.65 -5.01 29.92
CA ASP A 194 2.42 -3.69 29.35
C ASP A 194 3.01 -3.52 27.96
N THR A 195 2.31 -2.76 27.13
CA THR A 195 2.86 -2.42 25.79
C THR A 195 3.91 -1.31 25.95
N PRO A 196 5.11 -1.44 25.34
CA PRO A 196 6.11 -0.39 25.38
C PRO A 196 5.55 0.96 24.95
N LYS A 197 5.71 1.98 25.80
CA LYS A 197 5.27 3.36 25.50
C LYS A 197 5.99 3.86 24.26
N GLN A 198 5.20 4.27 23.27
CA GLN A 198 5.71 4.92 22.06
C GLN A 198 5.62 6.41 22.21
N MET A 199 6.74 7.11 22.09
CA MET A 199 6.70 8.56 21.94
C MET A 199 6.08 8.90 20.59
N LYS A 200 4.93 9.56 20.60
CA LYS A 200 4.30 10.08 19.39
C LYS A 200 5.14 11.26 18.90
N ALA A 201 6.03 11.00 17.94
CA ALA A 201 6.68 12.10 17.23
C ALA A 201 5.64 12.89 16.43
N LEU A 202 5.78 14.22 16.41
CA LEU A 202 4.95 15.06 15.55
C LEU A 202 5.04 14.58 14.09
N PRO A 203 3.93 14.50 13.38
CA PRO A 203 3.93 14.11 11.97
C PRO A 203 4.83 15.05 11.18
N ARG A 204 5.82 14.52 10.47
CA ARG A 204 6.66 15.29 9.55
C ARG A 204 6.06 15.23 8.18
N TYR A 205 5.86 16.36 7.55
CA TYR A 205 5.37 16.54 6.19
C TYR A 205 6.15 17.66 5.52
N LEU A 206 6.13 17.70 4.19
CA LEU A 206 6.71 18.80 3.41
C LEU A 206 5.77 20.01 3.42
N THR A 207 6.32 21.18 3.57
CA THR A 207 5.59 22.44 3.28
C THR A 207 5.24 22.52 1.80
N LEU A 208 4.37 23.46 1.42
CA LEU A 208 4.04 23.69 0.03
C LEU A 208 5.31 24.03 -0.80
N ASN A 209 6.16 24.93 -0.28
CA ASN A 209 7.39 25.32 -0.97
C ASN A 209 8.37 24.15 -1.12
N GLU A 210 8.54 23.32 -0.07
CA GLU A 210 9.38 22.12 -0.17
C GLU A 210 8.81 21.11 -1.17
N SER A 211 7.49 21.00 -1.27
CA SER A 211 6.82 20.13 -2.25
C SER A 211 7.03 20.60 -3.68
N ILE A 212 6.98 21.92 -3.90
CA ILE A 212 7.30 22.53 -5.20
C ILE A 212 8.77 22.31 -5.54
N SER A 213 9.69 22.59 -4.59
CA SER A 213 11.12 22.37 -4.77
C SER A 213 11.44 20.91 -5.11
N LEU A 214 10.73 19.94 -4.48
CA LEU A 214 10.87 18.53 -4.82
C LEU A 214 10.46 18.23 -6.26
N LEU A 215 9.35 18.80 -6.74
CA LEU A 215 8.87 18.60 -8.11
C LEU A 215 9.80 19.26 -9.13
N ASP A 216 10.34 20.45 -8.84
CA ASP A 216 11.28 21.17 -9.69
C ASP A 216 12.63 20.47 -9.81
N ALA A 217 13.07 19.79 -8.76
CA ALA A 217 14.33 19.05 -8.74
C ALA A 217 14.30 17.74 -9.54
N VAL A 218 13.15 17.39 -10.17
CA VAL A 218 13.04 16.16 -10.94
C VAL A 218 13.78 16.28 -12.27
N ASP A 219 14.84 15.49 -12.42
CA ASP A 219 15.66 15.46 -13.63
C ASP A 219 16.15 14.05 -13.96
N GLY A 220 16.70 13.91 -15.21
CA GLY A 220 17.27 12.67 -15.70
C GLY A 220 16.42 11.92 -16.72
N PRO A 221 16.87 10.75 -17.18
CA PRO A 221 16.29 10.04 -18.33
C PRO A 221 14.85 9.54 -18.10
N ASN A 222 14.41 9.44 -16.84
CA ASN A 222 13.05 9.05 -16.48
C ASN A 222 12.23 10.20 -15.89
N ARG A 223 12.58 11.45 -16.23
CA ARG A 223 12.00 12.66 -15.67
C ARG A 223 10.48 12.67 -15.69
N GLU A 224 9.85 12.39 -16.83
CA GLU A 224 8.38 12.42 -16.96
C GLU A 224 7.70 11.36 -16.07
N ARG A 225 8.28 10.17 -15.95
CA ARG A 225 7.81 9.12 -15.05
C ARG A 225 7.93 9.52 -13.59
N ASP A 226 9.11 9.98 -13.19
CA ASP A 226 9.44 10.29 -11.81
C ASP A 226 8.63 11.50 -11.32
N TYR A 227 8.48 12.51 -12.19
CA TYR A 227 7.60 13.66 -11.94
C TYR A 227 6.14 13.23 -11.75
N CYS A 228 5.61 12.38 -12.63
CA CYS A 228 4.25 11.86 -12.51
C CYS A 228 4.05 11.10 -11.20
N ILE A 229 4.99 10.23 -10.82
CA ILE A 229 4.93 9.46 -9.57
C ILE A 229 4.88 10.40 -8.34
N LEU A 230 5.76 11.43 -8.30
CA LEU A 230 5.80 12.38 -7.19
C LEU A 230 4.54 13.25 -7.15
N THR A 231 4.04 13.70 -8.30
CA THR A 231 2.80 14.46 -8.41
C THR A 231 1.60 13.64 -7.88
N LEU A 232 1.50 12.37 -8.23
CA LEU A 232 0.43 11.50 -7.71
C LEU A 232 0.56 11.26 -6.19
N PHE A 233 1.77 11.11 -5.65
CA PHE A 233 1.93 11.01 -4.20
C PHE A 233 1.48 12.27 -3.47
N LEU A 234 1.86 13.45 -3.99
CA LEU A 234 1.60 14.75 -3.35
C LEU A 234 0.17 15.25 -3.53
N ASN A 235 -0.52 14.83 -4.59
CA ASN A 235 -1.89 15.28 -4.87
C ASN A 235 -2.95 14.24 -4.51
N CYS A 236 -2.75 12.98 -4.91
CA CYS A 236 -3.71 11.91 -4.68
C CYS A 236 -3.44 11.12 -3.39
N GLY A 237 -2.29 11.30 -2.76
CA GLY A 237 -1.90 10.62 -1.54
C GLY A 237 -1.91 9.10 -1.64
N LEU A 238 -1.55 8.52 -2.78
CA LEU A 238 -1.54 7.08 -3.01
C LEU A 238 -0.59 6.34 -2.05
N ARG A 239 -0.95 5.11 -1.65
CA ARG A 239 0.03 4.22 -1.03
C ARG A 239 1.00 3.70 -2.09
N ILE A 240 2.25 3.45 -1.71
CA ILE A 240 3.24 2.93 -2.67
C ILE A 240 2.78 1.63 -3.34
N SER A 241 2.08 0.74 -2.61
CA SER A 241 1.52 -0.49 -3.18
C SER A 241 0.40 -0.22 -4.18
N GLU A 242 -0.40 0.80 -3.95
CA GLU A 242 -1.44 1.25 -4.88
C GLU A 242 -0.82 1.80 -6.16
N LEU A 243 0.17 2.68 -6.04
CA LEU A 243 0.85 3.28 -7.18
C LEU A 243 1.56 2.24 -8.07
N ILE A 244 2.32 1.31 -7.48
CA ILE A 244 3.00 0.27 -8.26
C ILE A 244 2.05 -0.74 -8.88
N GLY A 245 0.86 -0.92 -8.27
CA GLY A 245 -0.18 -1.83 -8.74
C GLY A 245 -1.02 -1.27 -9.89
N LEU A 246 -0.94 0.04 -10.18
CA LEU A 246 -1.74 0.65 -11.24
C LEU A 246 -1.45 0.05 -12.60
N ASP A 247 -2.51 -0.21 -13.34
CA ASP A 247 -2.50 -0.57 -14.74
C ASP A 247 -2.99 0.62 -15.61
N ILE A 248 -2.67 0.61 -16.90
CA ILE A 248 -3.18 1.61 -17.84
C ILE A 248 -4.72 1.58 -17.86
N THR A 249 -5.30 0.38 -17.72
CA THR A 249 -6.75 0.17 -17.70
C THR A 249 -7.43 0.69 -16.44
N ASP A 250 -6.69 1.05 -15.40
CA ASP A 250 -7.23 1.66 -14.19
C ASP A 250 -7.46 3.17 -14.31
N MET A 251 -6.97 3.76 -15.40
CA MET A 251 -7.19 5.19 -15.67
C MET A 251 -8.58 5.42 -16.26
N GLN A 252 -9.28 6.39 -15.71
CA GLN A 252 -10.50 6.97 -16.22
C GLN A 252 -10.24 8.45 -16.55
N ASP A 253 -11.19 9.14 -17.18
CA ASP A 253 -11.00 10.53 -17.63
C ASP A 253 -10.48 11.47 -16.53
N ASP A 254 -11.04 11.37 -15.33
CA ASP A 254 -10.70 12.25 -14.20
C ASP A 254 -10.35 11.47 -12.92
N ALA A 255 -10.17 10.15 -13.00
CA ALA A 255 -9.99 9.31 -11.84
C ALA A 255 -9.06 8.12 -12.08
N LEU A 256 -8.52 7.60 -11.00
CA LEU A 256 -7.78 6.35 -10.95
C LEU A 256 -8.53 5.33 -10.11
N ARG A 257 -8.72 4.13 -10.63
CA ARG A 257 -9.21 3.00 -9.86
C ARG A 257 -8.05 2.36 -9.15
N VAL A 258 -8.02 2.40 -7.82
CA VAL A 258 -6.91 1.86 -7.03
C VAL A 258 -7.36 0.68 -6.17
N LEU A 259 -6.51 -0.36 -6.12
CA LEU A 259 -6.73 -1.54 -5.29
C LEU A 259 -6.06 -1.33 -3.94
N GLY A 260 -6.87 -1.19 -2.90
CA GLY A 260 -6.42 -0.99 -1.52
C GLY A 260 -6.17 -2.30 -0.76
N LYS A 261 -5.97 -2.18 0.55
CA LYS A 261 -5.81 -3.32 1.46
C LYS A 261 -7.09 -4.17 1.47
N GLY A 262 -6.95 -5.48 1.54
CA GLY A 262 -8.09 -6.41 1.54
C GLY A 262 -8.82 -6.52 0.21
N ASN A 263 -8.16 -6.20 -0.90
CA ASN A 263 -8.71 -6.27 -2.26
C ASN A 263 -9.88 -5.29 -2.52
N LYS A 264 -10.03 -4.26 -1.68
CA LYS A 264 -11.06 -3.23 -1.84
C LYS A 264 -10.64 -2.23 -2.90
N VAL A 265 -11.50 -2.04 -3.90
CA VAL A 265 -11.31 -1.03 -4.95
C VAL A 265 -11.89 0.30 -4.48
N ARG A 266 -11.15 1.40 -4.70
CA ARG A 266 -11.66 2.76 -4.55
C ARG A 266 -11.29 3.61 -5.75
N VAL A 267 -12.05 4.67 -5.95
CA VAL A 267 -11.80 5.67 -6.98
C VAL A 267 -11.07 6.86 -6.35
N VAL A 268 -10.01 7.33 -6.99
CA VAL A 268 -9.23 8.51 -6.58
C VAL A 268 -9.30 9.54 -7.70
N TYR A 269 -9.95 10.68 -7.44
CA TYR A 269 -10.08 11.75 -8.42
C TYR A 269 -8.76 12.49 -8.60
N MET A 270 -8.47 12.87 -9.84
CA MET A 270 -7.27 13.57 -10.25
C MET A 270 -7.58 15.05 -10.52
N ASN A 271 -6.74 15.92 -9.97
CA ASN A 271 -6.72 17.32 -10.37
C ASN A 271 -5.94 17.52 -11.68
N GLN A 272 -5.89 18.77 -12.16
CA GLN A 272 -5.27 19.08 -13.45
C GLN A 272 -3.78 18.74 -13.47
N ALA A 273 -3.03 19.04 -12.39
CA ALA A 273 -1.60 18.71 -12.30
C ALA A 273 -1.34 17.20 -12.46
N CYS A 274 -2.19 16.35 -11.89
CA CYS A 274 -2.07 14.89 -12.06
C CYS A 274 -2.36 14.44 -13.49
N LYS A 275 -3.39 15.03 -14.12
CA LYS A 275 -3.76 14.74 -15.53
C LYS A 275 -2.64 15.11 -16.49
N ASP A 276 -2.06 16.30 -16.32
CA ASP A 276 -0.97 16.80 -17.15
C ASP A 276 0.30 15.96 -16.97
N ALA A 277 0.65 15.62 -15.73
CA ALA A 277 1.78 14.75 -15.44
C ALA A 277 1.61 13.34 -16.04
N LEU A 278 0.41 12.76 -15.95
CA LEU A 278 0.09 11.47 -16.57
C LEU A 278 0.15 11.55 -18.10
N SER A 279 -0.42 12.58 -18.70
CA SER A 279 -0.42 12.77 -20.15
C SER A 279 1.01 12.86 -20.69
N ARG A 280 1.87 13.65 -20.05
CA ARG A 280 3.30 13.78 -20.41
C ARG A 280 4.03 12.44 -20.27
N TYR A 281 3.83 11.73 -19.18
CA TYR A 281 4.45 10.42 -19.00
C TYR A 281 3.98 9.42 -20.05
N LEU A 282 2.67 9.35 -20.33
CA LEU A 282 2.12 8.43 -21.32
C LEU A 282 2.64 8.71 -22.74
N ALA A 283 2.92 9.98 -23.10
CA ALA A 283 3.51 10.33 -24.38
C ALA A 283 4.92 9.74 -24.57
N VAL A 284 5.69 9.55 -23.51
CA VAL A 284 7.05 8.97 -23.55
C VAL A 284 7.12 7.52 -23.11
N ARG A 285 6.02 7.00 -22.51
CA ARG A 285 5.96 5.62 -22.05
C ARG A 285 5.98 4.66 -23.23
N ARG A 286 7.03 3.83 -23.31
CA ARG A 286 7.15 2.82 -24.35
C ARG A 286 6.10 1.71 -24.15
N PRO A 287 5.39 1.29 -25.19
CA PRO A 287 4.58 0.09 -25.13
C PRO A 287 5.49 -1.13 -24.91
N ILE A 288 5.08 -2.01 -24.02
CA ILE A 288 5.80 -3.24 -23.74
C ILE A 288 4.89 -4.44 -23.99
N THR A 289 5.50 -5.59 -24.26
CA THR A 289 4.83 -6.88 -24.40
C THR A 289 5.13 -7.78 -23.20
N GLY A 290 4.35 -8.84 -23.02
CA GLY A 290 4.54 -9.79 -21.93
C GLY A 290 3.73 -9.49 -20.69
N LYS A 291 4.15 -10.03 -19.56
CA LYS A 291 3.38 -10.05 -18.30
C LYS A 291 2.98 -8.68 -17.78
N ASP A 292 3.86 -7.71 -17.90
CA ASP A 292 3.67 -6.36 -17.35
C ASP A 292 3.11 -5.35 -18.37
N HIS A 293 2.55 -5.85 -19.51
CA HIS A 293 2.12 -4.99 -20.62
C HIS A 293 1.14 -3.88 -20.21
N ASN A 294 0.29 -4.13 -19.22
CA ASN A 294 -0.68 -3.16 -18.70
C ASN A 294 -0.12 -2.27 -17.59
N ALA A 295 1.06 -2.58 -17.01
CA ALA A 295 1.59 -1.80 -15.92
C ALA A 295 1.69 -0.32 -16.27
N LEU A 296 1.09 0.57 -15.47
CA LEU A 296 1.17 2.01 -15.74
C LEU A 296 2.61 2.50 -15.64
N PHE A 297 3.30 2.21 -14.54
CA PHE A 297 4.67 2.67 -14.30
C PHE A 297 5.70 1.57 -14.58
N LEU A 298 6.69 1.91 -15.41
CA LEU A 298 7.73 0.99 -15.87
C LEU A 298 9.10 1.34 -15.26
N SER A 299 9.87 0.29 -15.00
CA SER A 299 11.31 0.39 -14.70
C SER A 299 12.11 0.66 -15.97
N GLY A 300 13.41 1.00 -15.82
CA GLY A 300 14.34 1.11 -16.96
C GLY A 300 14.51 -0.21 -17.73
N GLN A 301 14.12 -1.35 -17.15
CA GLN A 301 14.14 -2.68 -17.78
C GLN A 301 12.80 -3.05 -18.44
N ASN A 302 11.90 -2.09 -18.63
CA ASN A 302 10.56 -2.30 -19.19
C ASN A 302 9.71 -3.35 -18.43
N LYS A 303 9.87 -3.42 -17.11
CA LYS A 303 9.03 -4.20 -16.20
C LYS A 303 8.23 -3.27 -15.31
N ARG A 304 7.16 -3.76 -14.68
CA ARG A 304 6.45 -3.01 -13.64
C ARG A 304 7.45 -2.46 -12.62
N ILE A 305 7.32 -1.19 -12.26
CA ILE A 305 8.19 -0.55 -11.27
C ILE A 305 8.09 -1.26 -9.92
N SER A 306 9.22 -1.50 -9.27
CA SER A 306 9.25 -2.15 -7.96
C SER A 306 9.14 -1.13 -6.81
N ARG A 307 8.77 -1.61 -5.63
CA ARG A 307 8.74 -0.79 -4.40
C ARG A 307 10.11 -0.17 -4.10
N SER A 308 11.18 -0.96 -4.22
CA SER A 308 12.55 -0.48 -3.98
C SER A 308 12.95 0.62 -4.95
N MET A 309 12.58 0.50 -6.23
CA MET A 309 12.83 1.57 -7.20
C MET A 309 12.06 2.85 -6.89
N VAL A 310 10.79 2.76 -6.46
CA VAL A 310 10.03 3.94 -6.05
C VAL A 310 10.64 4.58 -4.80
N HIS A 311 11.13 3.80 -3.83
CA HIS A 311 11.86 4.36 -2.69
C HIS A 311 13.15 5.05 -3.11
N ALA A 312 13.93 4.44 -4.03
CA ALA A 312 15.18 5.01 -4.53
C ALA A 312 14.94 6.32 -5.28
N LEU A 313 13.92 6.38 -6.17
CA LEU A 313 13.60 7.62 -6.88
C LEU A 313 13.14 8.74 -5.92
N VAL A 314 12.32 8.44 -4.92
CA VAL A 314 11.88 9.43 -3.93
C VAL A 314 13.09 9.98 -3.17
N LYS A 315 13.98 9.11 -2.66
CA LYS A 315 15.22 9.54 -1.99
C LYS A 315 16.11 10.38 -2.89
N LYS A 316 16.31 9.96 -4.15
CA LYS A 316 17.11 10.69 -5.14
C LYS A 316 16.61 12.12 -5.32
N HIS A 317 15.32 12.31 -5.56
CA HIS A 317 14.77 13.63 -5.84
C HIS A 317 14.63 14.50 -4.59
N LEU A 318 14.39 13.92 -3.41
CA LEU A 318 14.50 14.63 -2.13
C LEU A 318 15.90 15.19 -1.92
N SER A 319 16.94 14.39 -2.13
CA SER A 319 18.33 14.84 -2.02
C SER A 319 18.66 15.92 -3.06
N ALA A 320 18.18 15.79 -4.30
CA ALA A 320 18.37 16.79 -5.35
C ALA A 320 17.69 18.13 -5.03
N ALA A 321 16.57 18.09 -4.31
CA ALA A 321 15.86 19.27 -3.79
C ALA A 321 16.49 19.89 -2.53
N GLY A 322 17.62 19.35 -2.03
CA GLY A 322 18.23 19.77 -0.76
C GLY A 322 17.44 19.35 0.49
N LEU A 323 16.50 18.41 0.35
CA LEU A 323 15.66 17.91 1.45
C LEU A 323 16.27 16.66 2.08
N ASP A 324 16.07 16.48 3.38
CA ASP A 324 16.60 15.33 4.12
C ASP A 324 15.90 14.03 3.71
N SER A 325 16.54 13.26 2.84
CA SER A 325 16.01 11.99 2.30
C SER A 325 15.85 10.87 3.34
N GLU A 326 16.46 11.00 4.52
CA GLU A 326 16.25 10.05 5.63
C GLU A 326 15.00 10.39 6.45
N LYS A 327 14.61 11.66 6.50
CA LYS A 327 13.40 12.12 7.20
C LYS A 327 12.13 11.90 6.40
N TYR A 328 12.21 11.92 5.07
CA TYR A 328 11.06 11.84 4.18
C TYR A 328 11.03 10.53 3.38
N SER A 329 9.84 10.05 3.09
CA SER A 329 9.61 8.81 2.33
C SER A 329 8.27 8.91 1.59
N SER A 330 7.94 7.97 0.72
CA SER A 330 6.65 7.91 0.02
C SER A 330 5.43 7.98 0.99
N HIS A 331 5.55 7.41 2.20
CA HIS A 331 4.53 7.56 3.24
C HIS A 331 4.41 9.00 3.75
N LYS A 332 5.55 9.71 3.85
CA LYS A 332 5.55 11.12 4.27
C LYS A 332 4.99 12.03 3.17
N LEU A 333 5.22 11.72 1.89
CA LEU A 333 4.58 12.43 0.77
C LEU A 333 3.05 12.27 0.79
N ARG A 334 2.54 11.08 1.09
CA ARG A 334 1.11 10.88 1.32
C ARG A 334 0.60 11.68 2.53
N HIS A 335 1.38 11.76 3.61
CA HIS A 335 1.07 12.60 4.76
C HIS A 335 1.04 14.09 4.39
N THR A 336 1.98 14.52 3.54
CA THR A 336 2.02 15.87 2.97
C THR A 336 0.73 16.17 2.22
N ALA A 337 0.30 15.29 1.31
CA ALA A 337 -0.96 15.45 0.59
C ALA A 337 -2.15 15.67 1.54
N ALA A 338 -2.28 14.82 2.57
CA ALA A 338 -3.33 14.95 3.57
C ALA A 338 -3.29 16.29 4.31
N THR A 339 -2.10 16.69 4.76
CA THR A 339 -1.92 17.92 5.55
C THR A 339 -2.19 19.17 4.71
N LEU A 340 -1.71 19.21 3.46
CA LEU A 340 -1.95 20.32 2.55
C LEU A 340 -3.45 20.46 2.19
N MET A 341 -4.17 19.37 2.01
CA MET A 341 -5.61 19.41 1.82
C MET A 341 -6.33 19.97 3.05
N LEU A 342 -5.99 19.50 4.26
CA LEU A 342 -6.58 19.99 5.51
C LEU A 342 -6.27 21.49 5.75
N GLN A 343 -5.05 21.94 5.48
CA GLN A 343 -4.64 23.34 5.60
C GLN A 343 -5.40 24.26 4.63
N ASN A 344 -5.82 23.70 3.48
CA ASN A 344 -6.67 24.40 2.50
C ASN A 344 -8.18 24.25 2.75
N GLY A 345 -8.57 23.84 3.95
CA GLY A 345 -9.97 23.82 4.37
C GLY A 345 -10.77 22.59 3.93
N VAL A 346 -10.13 21.56 3.37
CA VAL A 346 -10.84 20.31 3.05
C VAL A 346 -11.26 19.61 4.33
N ASP A 347 -12.52 19.18 4.41
CA ASP A 347 -13.02 18.45 5.57
C ASP A 347 -12.25 17.16 5.85
N VAL A 348 -12.07 16.84 7.14
CA VAL A 348 -11.32 15.67 7.60
C VAL A 348 -11.89 14.36 7.04
N LYS A 349 -13.23 14.25 6.95
CA LYS A 349 -13.89 13.06 6.38
C LYS A 349 -13.56 12.91 4.91
N ALA A 350 -13.63 14.00 4.13
CA ALA A 350 -13.28 13.98 2.71
C ALA A 350 -11.81 13.58 2.50
N VAL A 351 -10.88 14.08 3.31
CA VAL A 351 -9.46 13.66 3.27
C VAL A 351 -9.31 12.18 3.62
N GLN A 352 -10.02 11.68 4.63
CA GLN A 352 -9.99 10.25 5.00
C GLN A 352 -10.48 9.35 3.85
N GLU A 353 -11.52 9.77 3.14
CA GLU A 353 -12.07 9.04 2.00
C GLU A 353 -11.13 9.05 0.80
N VAL A 354 -10.59 10.21 0.41
CA VAL A 354 -9.56 10.34 -0.64
C VAL A 354 -8.39 9.41 -0.35
N LEU A 355 -7.95 9.36 0.90
CA LEU A 355 -6.85 8.52 1.31
C LEU A 355 -7.24 7.04 1.50
N GLY A 356 -8.51 6.69 1.69
CA GLY A 356 -8.96 5.34 1.99
C GLY A 356 -8.45 4.84 3.34
N HIS A 357 -8.73 5.59 4.43
CA HIS A 357 -8.46 5.18 5.79
C HIS A 357 -9.59 4.29 6.30
N GLU A 358 -9.28 3.05 6.68
CA GLU A 358 -10.25 2.01 7.08
C GLU A 358 -10.87 2.18 8.49
N HIS A 359 -10.55 3.23 9.23
CA HIS A 359 -11.10 3.41 10.58
C HIS A 359 -12.35 4.29 10.61
N LEU A 360 -13.43 3.77 10.08
CA LEU A 360 -14.76 3.97 10.63
C LEU A 360 -15.36 2.58 10.84
N ASN A 361 -15.45 2.19 12.12
CA ASN A 361 -16.27 1.07 12.57
C ASN A 361 -17.74 1.40 12.31
N THR A 362 -18.20 1.24 11.07
CA THR A 362 -19.61 1.04 10.78
C THR A 362 -19.74 0.45 9.40
N THR A 363 -20.26 -0.75 9.35
CA THR A 363 -20.85 -1.39 8.19
C THR A 363 -22.13 -0.59 7.85
N GLU A 364 -21.96 0.59 7.31
CA GLU A 364 -23.04 1.29 6.60
C GLU A 364 -22.65 1.44 5.15
N ILE A 365 -23.52 0.92 4.33
CA ILE A 365 -23.51 0.96 2.87
C ILE A 365 -23.56 2.44 2.45
N TYR A 366 -22.41 3.09 2.33
CA TYR A 366 -22.31 4.41 1.70
C TYR A 366 -22.31 4.22 0.18
N THR A 367 -23.48 3.97 -0.36
CA THR A 367 -23.68 3.91 -1.81
C THR A 367 -23.82 5.28 -2.47
N HIS A 368 -23.81 6.39 -1.72
CA HIS A 368 -23.95 7.75 -2.26
C HIS A 368 -23.21 8.79 -1.43
N ILE A 369 -21.90 8.74 -1.36
CA ILE A 369 -21.13 9.94 -1.06
C ILE A 369 -20.99 10.68 -2.38
N ASP A 370 -21.42 11.93 -2.36
CA ASP A 370 -21.44 12.82 -3.50
C ASP A 370 -20.04 12.85 -4.13
N ASN A 371 -19.92 12.31 -5.33
CA ASN A 371 -18.67 12.31 -6.09
C ASN A 371 -18.11 13.73 -6.24
N GLU A 372 -18.96 14.76 -6.10
CA GLU A 372 -18.57 16.16 -6.17
C GLU A 372 -17.71 16.59 -4.99
N ALA A 373 -18.01 16.16 -3.75
CA ALA A 373 -17.20 16.48 -2.58
C ALA A 373 -15.77 15.95 -2.71
N LEU A 374 -15.58 14.75 -3.28
CA LEU A 374 -14.26 14.18 -3.53
C LEU A 374 -13.51 14.89 -4.66
N ARG A 375 -14.22 15.39 -5.67
CA ARG A 375 -13.66 16.22 -6.75
C ARG A 375 -13.19 17.58 -6.23
N VAL A 376 -14.00 18.22 -5.38
CA VAL A 376 -13.66 19.47 -4.71
C VAL A 376 -12.42 19.28 -3.84
N ALA A 377 -12.36 18.21 -3.04
CA ALA A 377 -11.19 17.88 -2.23
C ALA A 377 -9.91 17.69 -3.06
N ALA A 378 -10.00 17.02 -4.21
CA ALA A 378 -8.87 16.85 -5.12
C ALA A 378 -8.39 18.18 -5.74
N LYS A 379 -9.34 19.10 -6.08
CA LYS A 379 -9.04 20.42 -6.61
C LYS A 379 -8.46 21.37 -5.56
N ALA A 380 -8.88 21.24 -4.30
CA ALA A 380 -8.45 22.09 -3.20
C ALA A 380 -7.00 21.82 -2.74
N ASN A 381 -6.32 20.80 -3.27
CA ASN A 381 -4.89 20.63 -3.00
C ASN A 381 -4.10 21.79 -3.66
N PRO A 382 -3.29 22.58 -2.90
CA PRO A 382 -2.57 23.73 -3.44
C PRO A 382 -1.56 23.36 -4.55
N LEU A 383 -1.19 22.09 -4.66
CA LEU A 383 -0.35 21.58 -5.75
C LEU A 383 -1.15 21.26 -7.03
N SER A 384 -2.46 21.48 -7.07
CA SER A 384 -3.32 21.18 -8.21
C SER A 384 -2.99 21.99 -9.46
N HIS A 385 -2.35 23.13 -9.30
CA HIS A 385 -1.96 24.08 -10.36
C HIS A 385 -0.45 24.13 -10.63
N VAL A 386 0.34 23.28 -9.97
CA VAL A 386 1.79 23.24 -10.17
C VAL A 386 2.12 22.53 -11.47
N THR A 387 2.82 23.23 -12.36
CA THR A 387 3.35 22.69 -13.62
C THR A 387 4.80 22.25 -13.46
N MET A 388 5.31 21.46 -14.42
CA MET A 388 6.65 20.86 -14.37
C MET A 388 7.82 21.89 -14.33
N LYS A 389 7.57 23.19 -14.43
CA LYS A 389 8.60 24.25 -14.30
C LYS A 389 8.43 25.07 -13.03
N GLY A 390 7.65 24.57 -12.05
CA GLY A 390 7.39 25.28 -10.78
C GLY A 390 6.59 26.57 -10.94
N LYS A 391 6.06 26.87 -12.13
CA LYS A 391 5.18 28.01 -12.30
C LYS A 391 3.80 27.67 -11.79
N ILE A 392 3.33 28.43 -10.81
CA ILE A 392 1.92 28.48 -10.44
C ILE A 392 1.21 29.17 -11.59
N ASP A 393 0.27 28.52 -12.26
CA ASP A 393 -0.64 29.19 -13.16
C ASP A 393 -1.56 30.09 -12.32
N GLU A 394 -1.26 31.38 -12.29
CA GLU A 394 -2.03 32.44 -11.61
C GLU A 394 -3.36 32.71 -12.36
N LYS A 395 -4.05 31.69 -12.82
CA LYS A 395 -5.39 31.86 -13.40
C LYS A 395 -6.47 31.49 -12.41
N ASN A 396 -6.87 32.56 -11.74
CA ASN A 396 -8.17 32.91 -11.13
C ASN A 396 -8.87 31.94 -10.16
N PRO A 397 -9.10 32.43 -8.95
CA PRO A 397 -10.13 31.89 -8.05
C PRO A 397 -11.51 32.57 -8.25
N GLU A 398 -11.79 33.25 -9.38
CA GLU A 398 -13.09 33.90 -9.64
C GLU A 398 -13.56 33.59 -11.06
N GLU A 399 -14.41 32.57 -11.21
CA GLU A 399 -15.63 32.53 -12.04
C GLU A 399 -16.41 31.23 -11.74
#